data_8d264d812ace108a0587eda934c8b226
#
_entry.id   8d264d812ace108a0587eda934c8b226
#
_cell.length_a   1.000
_cell.length_b   1.000
_cell.length_c   1.000
_cell.angle_alpha   90.00
_cell.angle_beta   90.00
_cell.angle_gamma   90.00
#
_symmetry.space_group_name_H-M   'P 1'
#
loop_
_entity.id
_entity.type
_entity.pdbx_description
1 polymer ?
#
loop_
_entity_poly.entity_id
_entity_poly.type
_entity_poly.pdbx_seq_one_letter_code
_entity_poly.pdbx_strand_id
1 'polypeptide(L)'
;MNPNVSLKSRREFLSMVAAGALLASSGAGAQKTPSMISRPGSGYRFLPGGQVFAAGAVALPGYEVVHALLDRWLPLEQGYELVERHLRSQGRPMHALCGMHLRLPRQLSPEGFSAFNAPYVARLKAWDLMHEGLNPVSRTNVAPAHNPPQEPSLHAFSYTGIADGAAATFTMSGMTEGGPAGIAAAGDVSPAGMQTKLEQVVTVVSKRLAELGFDWQDATHVECYAAEEIPRAMSALVARIGSASARGVRWHYARPPVIGLELELEARCVVREIVVGA
;
A
#
# COMPACT_ATOMS: atom_id res chain seq x y z
N MET A 1 34.96 1.06 -13.59
CA MET A 1 33.67 1.06 -12.88
C MET A 1 33.90 1.17 -11.39
N ASN A 2 33.43 2.20 -10.75
CA ASN A 2 33.81 2.55 -9.37
C ASN A 2 32.80 1.87 -8.40
N PRO A 3 33.20 0.88 -7.57
CA PRO A 3 32.29 0.09 -6.74
C PRO A 3 31.60 0.88 -5.61
N ASN A 4 32.06 2.10 -5.32
CA ASN A 4 31.52 2.94 -4.24
C ASN A 4 30.22 3.71 -4.59
N VAL A 5 29.85 3.84 -5.86
CA VAL A 5 28.63 4.55 -6.27
C VAL A 5 27.38 3.66 -6.06
N SER A 6 27.54 2.34 -6.18
CA SER A 6 26.45 1.37 -6.04
C SER A 6 25.92 1.21 -4.59
N LEU A 7 26.78 1.38 -3.58
CA LEU A 7 26.42 1.18 -2.18
C LEU A 7 25.66 2.37 -1.57
N LYS A 8 25.94 3.59 -2.04
CA LYS A 8 25.29 4.80 -1.54
C LYS A 8 23.86 4.90 -2.08
N SER A 9 23.65 4.59 -3.37
CA SER A 9 22.33 4.57 -4.00
C SER A 9 21.43 3.46 -3.43
N ARG A 10 21.99 2.27 -3.12
CA ARG A 10 21.24 1.18 -2.46
C ARG A 10 20.77 1.54 -1.04
N ARG A 11 21.60 2.23 -0.25
CA ARG A 11 21.21 2.67 1.10
C ARG A 11 20.15 3.77 1.05
N GLU A 12 20.27 4.73 0.15
CA GLU A 12 19.28 5.80 -0.04
C GLU A 12 17.96 5.25 -0.57
N PHE A 13 18.00 4.23 -1.42
CA PHE A 13 16.81 3.58 -1.95
C PHE A 13 16.12 2.69 -0.91
N LEU A 14 16.84 1.89 -0.15
CA LEU A 14 16.30 1.12 0.97
C LEU A 14 15.69 2.05 2.03
N SER A 15 16.24 3.24 2.22
CA SER A 15 15.61 4.33 2.97
C SER A 15 14.32 4.83 2.31
N MET A 16 14.20 4.87 0.98
CA MET A 16 12.97 5.29 0.28
C MET A 16 11.87 4.21 0.30
N VAL A 17 12.22 2.95 0.15
CA VAL A 17 11.28 1.82 0.32
C VAL A 17 10.88 1.68 1.79
N ALA A 18 11.81 1.99 2.71
CA ALA A 18 11.58 2.07 4.16
C ALA A 18 11.00 3.42 4.62
N ALA A 19 11.07 4.48 3.81
CA ALA A 19 10.51 5.81 4.15
C ALA A 19 8.97 5.84 4.11
N GLY A 20 8.32 4.79 3.61
CA GLY A 20 6.97 4.48 4.08
C GLY A 20 6.95 4.19 5.58
N ALA A 21 8.09 4.02 6.23
CA ALA A 21 8.22 3.63 7.63
C ALA A 21 8.88 4.66 8.55
N LEU A 22 9.64 5.67 8.11
CA LEU A 22 10.26 6.62 9.04
C LEU A 22 10.96 7.79 8.31
N LEU A 23 10.47 9.00 8.47
CA LEU A 23 11.29 10.21 8.45
C LEU A 23 12.13 10.19 9.74
N ALA A 24 13.29 9.54 9.71
CA ALA A 24 14.27 9.66 10.78
C ALA A 24 15.16 10.86 10.51
N SER A 25 14.84 11.99 11.10
CA SER A 25 15.82 13.04 11.32
C SER A 25 16.84 12.54 12.36
N SER A 26 18.12 12.63 12.02
CA SER A 26 19.23 12.42 12.93
C SER A 26 19.19 13.48 14.05
N GLY A 27 18.68 13.09 15.21
CA GLY A 27 18.65 13.87 16.43
C GLY A 27 18.05 13.03 17.55
N ALA A 28 18.77 12.82 18.64
CA ALA A 28 18.30 12.14 19.84
C ALA A 28 17.23 13.01 20.54
N GLY A 29 16.02 12.95 20.03
CA GLY A 29 14.80 13.48 20.63
C GLY A 29 13.70 12.45 20.51
N ALA A 30 12.79 12.37 21.49
CA ALA A 30 11.65 11.46 21.48
C ALA A 30 10.96 11.52 20.12
N GLN A 31 10.90 10.39 19.43
CA GLN A 31 10.29 10.25 18.10
C GLN A 31 8.80 10.58 18.22
N LYS A 32 8.40 11.77 17.78
CA LYS A 32 6.97 12.13 17.70
C LYS A 32 6.29 11.12 16.78
N THR A 33 5.26 10.44 17.26
CA THR A 33 4.36 9.63 16.42
C THR A 33 3.91 10.50 15.25
N PRO A 34 4.03 10.07 13.99
CA PRO A 34 3.59 10.86 12.85
C PRO A 34 2.11 11.22 13.02
N SER A 35 1.79 12.51 12.93
CA SER A 35 0.41 12.97 13.06
C SER A 35 -0.33 12.77 11.74
N MET A 36 -1.59 12.33 11.85
CA MET A 36 -2.51 12.26 10.71
C MET A 36 -2.80 13.66 10.19
N ILE A 37 -2.78 13.82 8.87
CA ILE A 37 -3.05 15.08 8.18
C ILE A 37 -4.44 15.02 7.54
N SER A 38 -5.26 16.05 7.77
CA SER A 38 -6.57 16.20 7.11
C SER A 38 -6.47 17.17 5.96
N ARG A 39 -7.17 16.86 4.87
CA ARG A 39 -7.35 17.78 3.75
C ARG A 39 -8.84 18.14 3.61
N PRO A 40 -9.21 19.41 3.54
CA PRO A 40 -10.61 19.80 3.35
C PRO A 40 -11.23 19.15 2.10
N GLY A 41 -12.47 18.67 2.22
CA GLY A 41 -13.23 18.07 1.12
C GLY A 41 -12.86 16.62 0.76
N SER A 42 -11.75 16.06 1.29
CA SER A 42 -11.37 14.67 1.02
C SER A 42 -12.28 13.65 1.70
N GLY A 43 -12.78 13.94 2.88
CA GLY A 43 -13.53 12.99 3.72
C GLY A 43 -12.65 12.00 4.47
N TYR A 44 -11.32 12.20 4.49
CA TYR A 44 -10.37 11.38 5.24
C TYR A 44 -9.20 12.21 5.77
N ARG A 45 -8.48 11.62 6.71
CA ARG A 45 -7.14 12.02 7.13
C ARG A 45 -6.15 10.93 6.72
N PHE A 46 -4.93 11.31 6.37
CA PHE A 46 -3.90 10.37 5.94
C PHE A 46 -2.66 10.41 6.83
N LEU A 47 -2.01 9.28 6.94
CA LEU A 47 -0.70 9.16 7.58
C LEU A 47 0.37 9.34 6.51
N PRO A 48 1.28 10.35 6.65
CA PRO A 48 2.30 10.60 5.65
C PRO A 48 3.21 9.40 5.40
N GLY A 49 3.49 9.11 4.12
CA GLY A 49 4.45 8.10 3.68
C GLY A 49 5.49 8.68 2.71
N GLY A 50 5.34 9.96 2.32
CA GLY A 50 6.23 10.66 1.41
C GLY A 50 5.54 11.16 0.14
N GLN A 51 6.32 11.35 -0.93
CA GLN A 51 5.79 11.86 -2.22
C GLN A 51 5.11 10.77 -3.06
N VAL A 52 5.49 9.51 -2.86
CA VAL A 52 5.06 8.40 -3.74
C VAL A 52 3.75 7.78 -3.28
N PHE A 53 3.52 7.71 -1.97
CA PHE A 53 2.28 7.17 -1.37
C PHE A 53 2.10 7.67 0.06
N ALA A 54 0.85 7.65 0.55
CA ALA A 54 0.55 7.75 1.97
C ALA A 54 0.80 6.41 2.65
N ALA A 55 1.09 6.42 3.93
CA ALA A 55 1.19 5.21 4.72
C ALA A 55 -0.16 4.53 4.94
N GLY A 56 -1.23 5.32 4.97
CA GLY A 56 -2.61 4.90 5.05
C GLY A 56 -3.55 6.09 5.15
N ALA A 57 -4.84 5.84 5.03
CA ALA A 57 -5.91 6.83 5.13
C ALA A 57 -7.06 6.30 6.00
N VAL A 58 -7.65 7.18 6.80
CA VAL A 58 -8.76 6.88 7.71
C VAL A 58 -9.92 7.82 7.41
N ALA A 59 -11.10 7.28 7.18
CA ALA A 59 -12.30 8.09 6.94
C ALA A 59 -12.63 9.00 8.13
N LEU A 60 -13.08 10.20 7.84
CA LEU A 60 -13.62 11.13 8.83
C LEU A 60 -15.08 10.77 9.17
N PRO A 61 -15.61 11.23 10.32
CA PRO A 61 -17.04 11.10 10.63
C PRO A 61 -17.92 11.60 9.48
N GLY A 62 -18.96 10.86 9.14
CA GLY A 62 -19.83 11.15 7.98
C GLY A 62 -19.33 10.57 6.66
N TYR A 63 -18.22 9.84 6.68
CA TYR A 63 -17.63 9.18 5.51
C TYR A 63 -17.23 7.74 5.81
N GLU A 64 -17.15 6.94 4.77
CA GLU A 64 -16.55 5.59 4.78
C GLU A 64 -15.54 5.44 3.64
N VAL A 65 -14.55 4.58 3.80
CA VAL A 65 -13.71 4.12 2.69
C VAL A 65 -14.49 3.07 1.90
N VAL A 66 -14.70 3.32 0.62
CA VAL A 66 -15.23 2.36 -0.35
C VAL A 66 -14.07 1.79 -1.15
N HIS A 67 -14.00 0.47 -1.29
CA HIS A 67 -13.02 -0.20 -2.14
C HIS A 67 -13.67 -0.62 -3.47
N ALA A 68 -13.13 -0.15 -4.58
CA ALA A 68 -13.64 -0.39 -5.92
C ALA A 68 -12.66 -1.29 -6.69
N LEU A 69 -13.03 -2.56 -6.89
CA LEU A 69 -12.33 -3.51 -7.74
C LEU A 69 -12.73 -3.28 -9.20
N LEU A 70 -11.78 -3.32 -10.11
CA LEU A 70 -12.09 -3.37 -11.54
C LEU A 70 -12.43 -4.81 -11.94
N ASP A 71 -13.40 -4.98 -12.84
CA ASP A 71 -13.77 -6.28 -13.41
C ASP A 71 -12.64 -6.88 -14.26
N ARG A 72 -11.74 -6.04 -14.77
CA ARG A 72 -10.47 -6.41 -15.43
C ARG A 72 -9.41 -5.33 -15.20
N TRP A 73 -8.16 -5.69 -15.34
CA TRP A 73 -7.08 -4.71 -15.26
C TRP A 73 -7.11 -3.75 -16.45
N LEU A 74 -6.92 -2.46 -16.19
CA LEU A 74 -6.80 -1.43 -17.21
C LEU A 74 -5.41 -0.82 -17.22
N PRO A 75 -4.82 -0.57 -18.41
CA PRO A 75 -3.64 0.30 -18.52
C PRO A 75 -3.82 1.58 -17.71
N LEU A 76 -2.76 2.09 -17.09
CA LEU A 76 -2.88 3.15 -16.08
C LEU A 76 -3.66 4.37 -16.57
N GLU A 77 -3.44 4.84 -17.81
CA GLU A 77 -4.16 6.01 -18.33
C GLU A 77 -5.67 5.76 -18.41
N GLN A 78 -6.09 4.59 -18.93
CA GLN A 78 -7.51 4.20 -18.96
C GLN A 78 -8.07 4.02 -17.54
N GLY A 79 -7.26 3.46 -16.64
CA GLY A 79 -7.61 3.33 -15.22
C GLY A 79 -7.82 4.68 -14.56
N TYR A 80 -6.98 5.66 -14.84
CA TYR A 80 -7.12 7.03 -14.32
C TYR A 80 -8.41 7.69 -14.82
N GLU A 81 -8.72 7.56 -16.10
CA GLU A 81 -9.98 8.06 -16.67
C GLU A 81 -11.20 7.40 -16.02
N LEU A 82 -11.12 6.09 -15.75
CA LEU A 82 -12.17 5.38 -15.03
C LEU A 82 -12.37 5.94 -13.61
N VAL A 83 -11.29 6.16 -12.86
CA VAL A 83 -11.35 6.75 -11.52
C VAL A 83 -12.03 8.13 -11.56
N GLU A 84 -11.64 8.99 -12.50
CA GLU A 84 -12.25 10.32 -12.67
C GLU A 84 -13.76 10.23 -12.96
N ARG A 85 -14.16 9.38 -13.92
CA ARG A 85 -15.58 9.16 -14.25
C ARG A 85 -16.36 8.60 -13.06
N HIS A 86 -15.80 7.61 -12.38
CA HIS A 86 -16.43 6.98 -11.24
C HIS A 86 -16.66 7.97 -10.10
N LEU A 87 -15.63 8.69 -9.66
CA LEU A 87 -15.77 9.68 -8.58
C LEU A 87 -16.79 10.76 -8.93
N ARG A 88 -16.79 11.24 -10.17
CA ARG A 88 -17.79 12.19 -10.65
C ARG A 88 -19.21 11.63 -10.60
N SER A 89 -19.41 10.37 -10.98
CA SER A 89 -20.73 9.70 -10.92
C SER A 89 -21.24 9.49 -9.48
N GLN A 90 -20.29 9.38 -8.53
CA GLN A 90 -20.59 9.30 -7.09
C GLN A 90 -20.76 10.68 -6.43
N GLY A 91 -20.71 11.77 -7.20
CA GLY A 91 -20.74 13.12 -6.65
C GLY A 91 -19.53 13.43 -5.75
N ARG A 92 -18.41 12.73 -5.93
CA ARG A 92 -17.20 12.91 -5.11
C ARG A 92 -16.12 13.66 -5.89
N PRO A 93 -15.39 14.59 -5.24
CA PRO A 93 -14.24 15.25 -5.86
C PRO A 93 -13.05 14.28 -5.97
N MET A 94 -12.07 14.60 -6.82
CA MET A 94 -10.83 13.81 -6.92
C MET A 94 -10.10 13.66 -5.58
N HIS A 95 -10.21 14.65 -4.71
CA HIS A 95 -9.65 14.61 -3.36
C HIS A 95 -10.24 13.52 -2.45
N ALA A 96 -11.34 12.88 -2.87
CA ALA A 96 -11.88 11.71 -2.17
C ALA A 96 -11.08 10.43 -2.42
N LEU A 97 -10.23 10.37 -3.45
CA LEU A 97 -9.34 9.24 -3.72
C LEU A 97 -8.34 9.05 -2.59
N CYS A 98 -8.33 7.88 -1.97
CA CYS A 98 -7.48 7.59 -0.81
C CYS A 98 -6.64 6.31 -0.95
N GLY A 99 -6.80 5.53 -2.02
CA GLY A 99 -6.01 4.33 -2.28
C GLY A 99 -6.00 3.92 -3.74
N MET A 100 -4.89 3.30 -4.19
CA MET A 100 -4.75 2.71 -5.53
C MET A 100 -4.01 1.37 -5.45
N HIS A 101 -4.52 0.37 -6.14
CA HIS A 101 -3.88 -0.93 -6.28
C HIS A 101 -3.43 -1.13 -7.73
N LEU A 102 -2.13 -1.27 -7.91
CA LEU A 102 -1.51 -1.40 -9.23
C LEU A 102 -0.99 -2.81 -9.46
N ARG A 103 -0.90 -3.18 -10.71
CA ARG A 103 -0.29 -4.43 -11.18
C ARG A 103 0.78 -4.10 -12.21
N LEU A 104 1.98 -4.65 -12.01
CA LEU A 104 3.12 -4.49 -12.91
C LEU A 104 3.33 -5.75 -13.76
N PRO A 105 3.87 -5.62 -14.97
CA PRO A 105 4.27 -6.76 -15.80
C PRO A 105 5.34 -7.65 -15.14
N ARG A 106 6.20 -7.04 -14.32
CA ARG A 106 7.33 -7.69 -13.64
C ARG A 106 7.83 -6.82 -12.49
N GLN A 107 8.64 -7.39 -11.62
CA GLN A 107 9.43 -6.62 -10.65
C GLN A 107 10.41 -5.69 -11.39
N LEU A 108 10.69 -4.56 -10.78
CA LEU A 108 11.57 -3.51 -11.29
C LEU A 108 12.86 -3.42 -10.45
N SER A 109 13.96 -2.99 -11.06
CA SER A 109 15.12 -2.54 -10.28
C SER A 109 14.74 -1.32 -9.43
N PRO A 110 15.52 -0.96 -8.41
CA PRO A 110 15.32 0.28 -7.65
C PRO A 110 15.18 1.52 -8.54
N GLU A 111 16.05 1.65 -9.53
CA GLU A 111 16.05 2.76 -10.48
C GLU A 111 14.81 2.71 -11.39
N GLY A 112 14.43 1.51 -11.85
CA GLY A 112 13.23 1.27 -12.64
C GLY A 112 11.95 1.61 -11.88
N PHE A 113 11.91 1.29 -10.58
CA PHE A 113 10.78 1.65 -9.71
C PHE A 113 10.69 3.16 -9.47
N SER A 114 11.84 3.83 -9.32
CA SER A 114 11.88 5.29 -9.23
C SER A 114 11.36 5.94 -10.53
N ALA A 115 11.80 5.44 -11.69
CA ALA A 115 11.35 5.92 -13.00
C ALA A 115 9.84 5.67 -13.21
N PHE A 116 9.33 4.50 -12.77
CA PHE A 116 7.89 4.19 -12.79
C PHE A 116 7.07 5.16 -11.92
N ASN A 117 7.59 5.57 -10.78
CA ASN A 117 6.88 6.46 -9.86
C ASN A 117 6.77 7.91 -10.37
N ALA A 118 7.68 8.37 -11.21
CA ALA A 118 7.69 9.77 -11.66
C ALA A 118 6.40 10.17 -12.40
N PRO A 119 5.91 9.46 -13.44
CA PRO A 119 4.65 9.77 -14.11
C PRO A 119 3.43 9.61 -13.18
N TYR A 120 3.44 8.63 -12.27
CA TYR A 120 2.38 8.47 -11.27
C TYR A 120 2.26 9.71 -10.38
N VAL A 121 3.36 10.19 -9.81
CA VAL A 121 3.38 11.41 -8.99
C VAL A 121 2.97 12.65 -9.82
N ALA A 122 3.37 12.72 -11.09
CA ALA A 122 2.94 13.79 -11.99
C ALA A 122 1.42 13.79 -12.21
N ARG A 123 0.79 12.60 -12.33
CA ARG A 123 -0.67 12.46 -12.43
C ARG A 123 -1.37 12.97 -11.17
N LEU A 124 -0.87 12.57 -9.98
CA LEU A 124 -1.44 13.04 -8.72
C LEU A 124 -1.34 14.57 -8.55
N LYS A 125 -0.24 15.16 -9.03
CA LYS A 125 -0.09 16.63 -9.07
C LYS A 125 -1.09 17.27 -10.02
N ALA A 126 -1.29 16.70 -11.21
CA ALA A 126 -2.26 17.18 -12.18
C ALA A 126 -3.71 17.10 -11.65
N TRP A 127 -4.02 16.14 -10.78
CA TRP A 127 -5.29 16.03 -10.08
C TRP A 127 -5.40 16.94 -8.84
N ASP A 128 -4.39 17.75 -8.57
CA ASP A 128 -4.27 18.57 -7.35
C ASP A 128 -4.43 17.74 -6.06
N LEU A 129 -3.93 16.50 -6.03
CA LEU A 129 -4.03 15.63 -4.86
C LEU A 129 -2.94 15.87 -3.83
N MET A 130 -1.78 16.37 -4.24
CA MET A 130 -0.66 16.56 -3.33
C MET A 130 -0.98 17.61 -2.25
N HIS A 131 -0.61 17.32 -1.01
CA HIS A 131 -0.78 18.21 0.12
C HIS A 131 0.59 18.53 0.73
N GLU A 132 1.04 19.78 0.63
CA GLU A 132 2.36 20.21 1.12
C GLU A 132 3.52 19.32 0.61
N GLY A 133 3.44 18.86 -0.64
CA GLY A 133 4.43 17.96 -1.24
C GLY A 133 4.31 16.49 -0.85
N LEU A 134 3.33 16.13 0.00
CA LEU A 134 3.03 14.76 0.41
C LEU A 134 1.91 14.18 -0.44
N ASN A 135 1.99 12.89 -0.72
CA ASN A 135 0.93 12.14 -1.37
C ASN A 135 -0.07 11.62 -0.34
N PRO A 136 -1.37 11.97 -0.43
CA PRO A 136 -2.38 11.50 0.51
C PRO A 136 -2.99 10.13 0.15
N VAL A 137 -2.61 9.53 -1.00
CA VAL A 137 -3.18 8.27 -1.51
C VAL A 137 -2.31 7.08 -1.10
N SER A 138 -2.89 6.11 -0.40
CA SER A 138 -2.22 4.83 -0.12
C SER A 138 -2.03 4.03 -1.42
N ARG A 139 -1.05 3.12 -1.43
CA ARG A 139 -0.78 2.34 -2.64
C ARG A 139 -0.28 0.94 -2.33
N THR A 140 -0.91 -0.05 -2.96
CA THR A 140 -0.42 -1.42 -3.08
C THR A 140 -0.02 -1.66 -4.53
N ASN A 141 1.21 -2.11 -4.76
CA ASN A 141 1.74 -2.29 -6.10
C ASN A 141 2.53 -3.59 -6.19
N VAL A 142 2.06 -4.54 -6.97
CA VAL A 142 2.66 -5.87 -7.05
C VAL A 142 2.81 -6.34 -8.50
N ALA A 143 3.71 -7.30 -8.71
CA ALA A 143 3.93 -7.98 -9.98
C ALA A 143 3.35 -9.40 -9.89
N PRO A 144 2.20 -9.71 -10.54
CA PRO A 144 1.65 -11.06 -10.58
C PRO A 144 2.66 -12.05 -11.16
N ALA A 145 2.80 -13.22 -10.50
CA ALA A 145 3.70 -14.28 -10.96
C ALA A 145 3.12 -15.07 -12.15
N HIS A 146 1.80 -15.07 -12.27
CA HIS A 146 1.07 -15.73 -13.34
C HIS A 146 0.18 -14.75 -14.09
N ASN A 147 0.15 -14.84 -15.41
CA ASN A 147 -0.65 -13.97 -16.28
C ASN A 147 -0.52 -12.47 -15.94
N PRO A 148 0.70 -11.92 -15.83
CA PRO A 148 0.87 -10.50 -15.52
C PRO A 148 0.28 -9.64 -16.66
N PRO A 149 -0.11 -8.38 -16.37
CA PRO A 149 -0.51 -7.47 -17.43
C PRO A 149 0.66 -7.17 -18.36
N GLN A 150 0.38 -6.76 -19.58
CA GLN A 150 1.43 -6.42 -20.56
C GLN A 150 2.11 -5.08 -20.22
N GLU A 151 1.40 -4.20 -19.54
CA GLU A 151 1.87 -2.88 -19.10
C GLU A 151 1.34 -2.57 -17.70
N PRO A 152 1.92 -1.60 -16.98
CA PRO A 152 1.42 -1.20 -15.67
C PRO A 152 -0.07 -0.89 -15.72
N SER A 153 -0.84 -1.49 -14.81
CA SER A 153 -2.30 -1.47 -14.86
C SER A 153 -2.91 -1.16 -13.51
N LEU A 154 -4.07 -0.52 -13.51
CA LEU A 154 -4.94 -0.35 -12.35
C LEU A 154 -5.74 -1.65 -12.13
N HIS A 155 -5.77 -2.10 -10.86
CA HIS A 155 -6.56 -3.24 -10.40
C HIS A 155 -7.75 -2.80 -9.55
N ALA A 156 -7.52 -1.85 -8.66
CA ALA A 156 -8.53 -1.32 -7.75
C ALA A 156 -8.16 0.08 -7.29
N PHE A 157 -9.14 0.78 -6.74
CA PHE A 157 -8.92 2.05 -6.05
C PHE A 157 -9.86 2.16 -4.84
N SER A 158 -9.48 3.04 -3.89
CA SER A 158 -10.31 3.34 -2.72
C SER A 158 -10.61 4.83 -2.68
N TYR A 159 -11.83 5.16 -2.29
CA TYR A 159 -12.27 6.54 -2.15
C TYR A 159 -13.21 6.69 -0.96
N THR A 160 -13.39 7.92 -0.48
CA THR A 160 -14.37 8.18 0.57
C THR A 160 -15.76 8.41 -0.02
N GLY A 161 -16.71 7.58 0.36
CA GLY A 161 -18.15 7.78 0.18
C GLY A 161 -18.78 8.50 1.37
N ILE A 162 -19.92 9.15 1.18
CA ILE A 162 -20.73 9.71 2.28
C ILE A 162 -21.45 8.54 2.96
N ALA A 163 -21.38 8.47 4.29
CA ALA A 163 -22.02 7.42 5.08
C ALA A 163 -22.30 7.93 6.50
N ASP A 164 -23.54 8.25 6.78
CA ASP A 164 -23.96 8.69 8.10
C ASP A 164 -23.90 7.54 9.11
N GLY A 165 -23.27 7.80 10.27
CA GLY A 165 -23.19 6.83 11.36
C GLY A 165 -22.30 5.60 11.08
N ALA A 166 -21.50 5.61 10.01
CA ALA A 166 -20.57 4.52 9.73
C ALA A 166 -19.49 4.39 10.80
N ALA A 167 -19.10 3.15 11.12
CA ALA A 167 -17.89 2.88 11.89
C ALA A 167 -16.66 3.41 11.12
N ALA A 168 -15.59 3.74 11.85
CA ALA A 168 -14.37 4.21 11.24
C ALA A 168 -13.78 3.14 10.29
N THR A 169 -13.45 3.56 9.07
CA THR A 169 -12.88 2.71 8.03
C THR A 169 -11.52 3.22 7.60
N PHE A 170 -10.65 2.33 7.12
CA PHE A 170 -9.32 2.70 6.69
C PHE A 170 -8.85 1.88 5.48
N THR A 171 -7.85 2.41 4.79
CA THR A 171 -6.99 1.71 3.84
C THR A 171 -5.54 2.03 4.17
N MET A 172 -4.62 1.10 3.90
CA MET A 172 -3.18 1.31 4.08
C MET A 172 -2.40 0.86 2.85
N SER A 173 -1.19 1.36 2.71
CA SER A 173 -0.27 0.86 1.68
C SER A 173 0.24 -0.52 2.05
N GLY A 174 0.47 -1.35 1.03
CA GLY A 174 1.12 -2.63 1.20
C GLY A 174 2.51 -2.47 1.84
N MET A 175 2.85 -3.39 2.73
CA MET A 175 4.10 -3.40 3.48
C MET A 175 4.89 -4.66 3.13
N THR A 176 6.19 -4.49 2.91
CA THR A 176 7.10 -5.57 2.53
C THR A 176 8.08 -5.92 3.65
N GLU A 177 8.85 -6.99 3.47
CA GLU A 177 9.92 -7.41 4.37
C GLU A 177 11.17 -6.51 4.32
N GLY A 178 11.14 -5.45 3.49
CA GLY A 178 12.20 -4.43 3.45
C GLY A 178 12.05 -3.40 4.57
N GLY A 179 13.16 -2.88 5.06
CA GLY A 179 13.15 -1.86 6.11
C GLY A 179 14.49 -1.14 6.25
N PRO A 180 14.63 -0.23 7.23
CA PRO A 180 15.88 0.51 7.46
C PRO A 180 17.08 -0.39 7.75
N ALA A 181 16.84 -1.57 8.33
CA ALA A 181 17.89 -2.57 8.60
C ALA A 181 18.24 -3.44 7.38
N GLY A 182 17.54 -3.26 6.26
CA GLY A 182 17.66 -4.07 5.06
C GLY A 182 16.44 -4.96 4.81
N ILE A 183 16.61 -5.99 3.98
CA ILE A 183 15.58 -6.96 3.65
C ILE A 183 15.72 -8.16 4.60
N ALA A 184 14.66 -8.52 5.31
CA ALA A 184 14.66 -9.69 6.18
C ALA A 184 14.89 -10.97 5.35
N ALA A 185 15.80 -11.85 5.82
CA ALA A 185 16.18 -13.08 5.12
C ALA A 185 16.42 -12.85 3.61
N ALA A 186 17.20 -11.81 3.25
CA ALA A 186 17.46 -11.41 1.87
C ALA A 186 17.94 -12.60 1.01
N GLY A 187 17.26 -12.83 -0.13
CA GLY A 187 17.57 -13.91 -1.06
C GLY A 187 17.17 -15.31 -0.60
N ASP A 188 16.70 -15.48 0.64
CA ASP A 188 16.22 -16.78 1.13
C ASP A 188 14.71 -16.93 0.90
N VAL A 189 14.35 -17.81 -0.03
CA VAL A 189 12.96 -18.19 -0.35
C VAL A 189 12.60 -19.57 0.20
N SER A 190 13.46 -20.16 1.04
CA SER A 190 13.13 -21.39 1.76
C SER A 190 11.93 -21.18 2.69
N PRO A 191 11.24 -22.26 3.13
CA PRO A 191 10.13 -22.11 4.10
C PRO A 191 10.52 -21.35 5.36
N ALA A 192 11.76 -21.49 5.84
CA ALA A 192 12.27 -20.76 7.00
C ALA A 192 12.52 -19.26 6.68
N GLY A 193 13.11 -18.97 5.52
CA GLY A 193 13.32 -17.61 5.05
C GLY A 193 11.98 -16.87 4.85
N MET A 194 11.01 -17.51 4.22
CA MET A 194 9.66 -16.93 4.02
C MET A 194 8.91 -16.72 5.33
N GLN A 195 9.09 -17.61 6.32
CA GLN A 195 8.54 -17.39 7.66
C GLN A 195 9.16 -16.14 8.31
N THR A 196 10.48 -15.99 8.26
CA THR A 196 11.17 -14.80 8.79
C THR A 196 10.69 -13.52 8.11
N LYS A 197 10.51 -13.54 6.79
CA LYS A 197 9.95 -12.40 6.03
C LYS A 197 8.54 -12.06 6.51
N LEU A 198 7.66 -13.05 6.65
CA LEU A 198 6.30 -12.83 7.10
C LEU A 198 6.25 -12.25 8.52
N GLU A 199 7.02 -12.76 9.45
CA GLU A 199 7.10 -12.24 10.83
C GLU A 199 7.50 -10.76 10.86
N GLN A 200 8.47 -10.38 10.02
CA GLN A 200 8.88 -8.98 9.85
C GLN A 200 7.71 -8.15 9.30
N VAL A 201 7.06 -8.59 8.23
CA VAL A 201 5.97 -7.85 7.60
C VAL A 201 4.78 -7.70 8.53
N VAL A 202 4.39 -8.77 9.25
CA VAL A 202 3.30 -8.72 10.26
C VAL A 202 3.63 -7.70 11.35
N THR A 203 4.89 -7.64 11.80
CA THR A 203 5.33 -6.66 12.81
C THR A 203 5.17 -5.23 12.28
N VAL A 204 5.57 -4.99 11.03
CA VAL A 204 5.46 -3.66 10.40
C VAL A 204 3.98 -3.27 10.19
N VAL A 205 3.15 -4.19 9.71
CA VAL A 205 1.71 -3.95 9.52
C VAL A 205 1.02 -3.70 10.86
N SER A 206 1.32 -4.48 11.92
CA SER A 206 0.76 -4.26 13.27
C SER A 206 1.09 -2.85 13.78
N LYS A 207 2.33 -2.40 13.60
CA LYS A 207 2.73 -1.04 13.95
C LYS A 207 1.95 0.00 13.15
N ARG A 208 1.79 -0.22 11.85
CA ARG A 208 1.05 0.69 10.97
C ARG A 208 -0.42 0.78 11.35
N LEU A 209 -1.08 -0.33 11.67
CA LEU A 209 -2.45 -0.33 12.18
C LEU A 209 -2.56 0.52 13.43
N ALA A 210 -1.66 0.35 14.40
CA ALA A 210 -1.63 1.17 15.62
C ALA A 210 -1.43 2.68 15.33
N GLU A 211 -0.56 3.03 14.38
CA GLU A 211 -0.35 4.43 13.94
C GLU A 211 -1.62 5.03 13.29
N LEU A 212 -2.45 4.22 12.64
CA LEU A 212 -3.74 4.64 12.10
C LEU A 212 -4.86 4.68 13.16
N GLY A 213 -4.62 4.11 14.35
CA GLY A 213 -5.59 4.03 15.44
C GLY A 213 -6.45 2.78 15.44
N PHE A 214 -5.95 1.68 14.82
CA PHE A 214 -6.63 0.40 14.66
C PHE A 214 -5.74 -0.77 15.09
N ASP A 215 -6.34 -1.94 15.14
CA ASP A 215 -5.63 -3.21 15.27
C ASP A 215 -6.15 -4.26 14.26
N TRP A 216 -5.66 -5.49 14.35
CA TRP A 216 -6.07 -6.56 13.45
C TRP A 216 -7.57 -6.89 13.54
N GLN A 217 -8.21 -6.69 14.70
CA GLN A 217 -9.63 -6.98 14.89
C GLN A 217 -10.52 -6.07 14.04
N ASP A 218 -10.05 -4.87 13.75
CA ASP A 218 -10.75 -3.89 12.92
C ASP A 218 -10.65 -4.23 11.43
N ALA A 219 -9.63 -5.00 11.01
CA ALA A 219 -9.43 -5.33 9.60
C ALA A 219 -10.55 -6.22 9.05
N THR A 220 -11.24 -5.77 8.02
CA THR A 220 -12.23 -6.57 7.28
C THR A 220 -11.59 -7.38 6.16
N HIS A 221 -10.43 -6.96 5.67
CA HIS A 221 -9.67 -7.61 4.61
C HIS A 221 -8.19 -7.65 4.98
N VAL A 222 -7.59 -8.81 4.79
CA VAL A 222 -6.14 -9.03 4.87
C VAL A 222 -5.71 -9.67 3.56
N GLU A 223 -4.77 -9.04 2.86
CA GLU A 223 -4.26 -9.51 1.58
C GLU A 223 -2.78 -9.81 1.67
N CYS A 224 -2.41 -11.02 1.27
CA CYS A 224 -1.04 -11.51 1.24
C CYS A 224 -0.61 -11.70 -0.22
N TYR A 225 0.49 -11.10 -0.58
CA TYR A 225 1.10 -11.21 -1.90
C TYR A 225 2.44 -11.94 -1.75
N ALA A 226 2.48 -13.17 -2.21
CA ALA A 226 3.69 -14.00 -2.27
C ALA A 226 3.58 -14.96 -3.46
N ALA A 227 4.66 -15.09 -4.24
CA ALA A 227 4.73 -16.06 -5.33
C ALA A 227 5.19 -17.44 -4.84
N GLU A 228 5.85 -17.49 -3.70
CA GLU A 228 6.31 -18.72 -3.06
C GLU A 228 5.22 -19.29 -2.14
N GLU A 229 5.10 -20.61 -2.10
CA GLU A 229 4.18 -21.28 -1.18
C GLU A 229 4.70 -21.17 0.27
N ILE A 230 3.84 -20.66 1.16
CA ILE A 230 4.20 -20.39 2.56
C ILE A 230 3.21 -21.02 3.57
N PRO A 231 2.87 -22.33 3.51
CA PRO A 231 1.80 -22.89 4.32
C PRO A 231 2.01 -22.70 5.83
N ARG A 232 3.24 -22.91 6.32
CA ARG A 232 3.58 -22.71 7.75
C ARG A 232 3.51 -21.25 8.16
N ALA A 233 4.00 -20.36 7.29
CA ALA A 233 3.96 -18.93 7.54
C ALA A 233 2.50 -18.41 7.53
N MET A 234 1.62 -18.94 6.66
CA MET A 234 0.19 -18.62 6.68
C MET A 234 -0.49 -19.01 7.98
N SER A 235 -0.16 -20.17 8.56
CA SER A 235 -0.68 -20.56 9.88
C SER A 235 -0.25 -19.59 10.98
N ALA A 236 1.00 -19.10 10.91
CA ALA A 236 1.50 -18.10 11.85
C ALA A 236 0.79 -16.73 11.63
N LEU A 237 0.54 -16.34 10.38
CA LEU A 237 -0.23 -15.13 10.08
C LEU A 237 -1.65 -15.21 10.66
N VAL A 238 -2.38 -16.30 10.38
CA VAL A 238 -3.74 -16.53 10.90
C VAL A 238 -3.78 -16.44 12.43
N ALA A 239 -2.79 -17.02 13.11
CA ALA A 239 -2.68 -16.93 14.57
C ALA A 239 -2.44 -15.48 15.06
N ARG A 240 -1.66 -14.70 14.32
CA ARG A 240 -1.29 -13.32 14.70
C ARG A 240 -2.42 -12.31 14.45
N ILE A 241 -3.19 -12.47 13.38
CA ILE A 241 -4.31 -11.58 13.06
C ILE A 241 -5.58 -11.88 13.90
N GLY A 242 -5.57 -12.99 14.67
CA GLY A 242 -6.63 -13.31 15.63
C GLY A 242 -8.02 -13.37 14.97
N SER A 243 -8.98 -12.60 15.49
CA SER A 243 -10.36 -12.61 15.01
C SER A 243 -10.53 -12.13 13.57
N ALA A 244 -9.61 -11.34 13.01
CA ALA A 244 -9.62 -10.98 11.60
C ALA A 244 -9.54 -12.22 10.68
N SER A 245 -8.93 -13.31 11.16
CA SER A 245 -8.85 -14.58 10.42
C SER A 245 -10.20 -15.21 10.09
N ALA A 246 -11.27 -14.85 10.84
CA ALA A 246 -12.62 -15.32 10.55
C ALA A 246 -13.13 -14.86 9.18
N ARG A 247 -12.55 -13.78 8.63
CA ARG A 247 -12.85 -13.26 7.28
C ARG A 247 -11.91 -13.83 6.22
N GLY A 248 -10.95 -14.68 6.62
CA GLY A 248 -9.92 -15.26 5.76
C GLY A 248 -8.79 -14.30 5.43
N VAL A 249 -7.80 -14.83 4.73
CA VAL A 249 -6.70 -14.08 4.12
C VAL A 249 -6.77 -14.33 2.62
N ARG A 250 -6.85 -13.26 1.83
CA ARG A 250 -6.82 -13.36 0.37
C ARG A 250 -5.37 -13.47 -0.07
N TRP A 251 -5.02 -14.57 -0.67
CA TRP A 251 -3.66 -14.79 -1.20
C TRP A 251 -3.60 -14.51 -2.69
N HIS A 252 -2.60 -13.74 -3.08
CA HIS A 252 -2.28 -13.44 -4.47
C HIS A 252 -0.90 -13.99 -4.80
N TYR A 253 -0.78 -14.78 -5.87
CA TYR A 253 0.50 -15.21 -6.42
C TYR A 253 1.17 -14.02 -7.14
N ALA A 254 1.83 -13.20 -6.37
CA ALA A 254 2.47 -11.98 -6.85
C ALA A 254 3.68 -11.64 -5.97
N ARG A 255 4.61 -10.87 -6.51
CA ARG A 255 5.74 -10.32 -5.76
C ARG A 255 5.58 -8.82 -5.57
N PRO A 256 6.16 -8.24 -4.51
CA PRO A 256 6.31 -6.80 -4.39
C PRO A 256 6.99 -6.20 -5.64
N PRO A 257 6.88 -4.87 -5.88
CA PRO A 257 7.28 -4.29 -7.16
C PRO A 257 8.78 -4.23 -7.38
N VAL A 258 9.59 -4.43 -6.34
CA VAL A 258 11.06 -4.27 -6.41
C VAL A 258 11.76 -5.61 -6.30
N ILE A 259 12.71 -5.84 -7.20
CA ILE A 259 13.54 -7.07 -7.24
C ILE A 259 14.22 -7.29 -5.88
N GLY A 260 14.13 -8.52 -5.37
CA GLY A 260 14.68 -8.95 -4.10
C GLY A 260 13.69 -8.88 -2.92
N LEU A 261 12.50 -8.32 -3.15
CA LEU A 261 11.37 -8.42 -2.22
C LEU A 261 10.45 -9.56 -2.67
N GLU A 262 9.99 -10.39 -1.73
CA GLU A 262 9.24 -11.61 -2.02
C GLU A 262 7.84 -11.64 -1.38
N LEU A 263 7.59 -10.79 -0.36
CA LEU A 263 6.35 -10.80 0.38
C LEU A 263 5.82 -9.39 0.67
N GLU A 264 4.53 -9.18 0.45
CA GLU A 264 3.81 -7.96 0.83
C GLU A 264 2.52 -8.32 1.55
N LEU A 265 2.18 -7.58 2.59
CA LEU A 265 0.90 -7.66 3.29
C LEU A 265 0.20 -6.30 3.24
N GLU A 266 -1.10 -6.35 3.12
CA GLU A 266 -2.01 -5.23 3.23
C GLU A 266 -3.16 -5.58 4.16
N ALA A 267 -3.67 -4.58 4.91
CA ALA A 267 -4.91 -4.69 5.65
C ALA A 267 -5.78 -3.46 5.38
N ARG A 268 -7.09 -3.64 5.36
CA ARG A 268 -8.06 -2.55 5.28
C ARG A 268 -9.32 -2.86 6.06
N CYS A 269 -10.00 -1.83 6.51
CA CYS A 269 -11.36 -1.91 7.04
C CYS A 269 -12.28 -1.17 6.09
N VAL A 270 -13.11 -1.92 5.36
CA VAL A 270 -14.14 -1.40 4.46
C VAL A 270 -15.42 -2.19 4.65
N VAL A 271 -16.56 -1.50 4.71
CA VAL A 271 -17.88 -2.15 4.76
C VAL A 271 -18.45 -2.33 3.36
N ARG A 272 -17.95 -1.55 2.40
CA ARG A 272 -18.41 -1.58 1.02
C ARG A 272 -17.25 -1.85 0.07
N GLU A 273 -17.27 -3.03 -0.53
CA GLU A 273 -16.47 -3.40 -1.68
C GLU A 273 -17.39 -3.51 -2.90
N ILE A 274 -17.05 -2.86 -3.99
CA ILE A 274 -17.85 -2.84 -5.23
C ILE A 274 -17.01 -3.29 -6.41
N VAL A 275 -17.65 -3.82 -7.44
CA VAL A 275 -17.01 -4.10 -8.73
C VAL A 275 -17.42 -3.01 -9.71
N VAL A 276 -16.43 -2.42 -10.36
CA VAL A 276 -16.64 -1.37 -11.37
C VAL A 276 -16.25 -1.93 -12.73
N GLY A 277 -17.18 -1.78 -13.70
CA GLY A 277 -16.94 -2.16 -15.08
C GLY A 277 -15.89 -1.25 -15.73
N ALA A 278 -14.92 -1.86 -16.39
CA ALA A 278 -13.80 -1.20 -17.05
C ALA A 278 -14.05 -0.98 -18.54
#